data_87221250ab4a8b47c601729de885cfb5
#
_entry.id   87221250ab4a8b47c601729de885cfb5
#
_cell.length_a   1.000
_cell.length_b   1.000
_cell.length_c   1.000
_cell.angle_alpha   90.00
_cell.angle_beta   90.00
_cell.angle_gamma   90.00
#
_symmetry.space_group_name_H-M   'P 1'
#
loop_
_entity.id
_entity.type
_entity.pdbx_description
1 polymer ?
#
loop_
_entity_poly.entity_id
_entity_poly.type
_entity_poly.pdbx_seq_one_letter_code
_entity_poly.pdbx_strand_id
1 'polypeptide(L)'
;RIGLRRAAIAIFDETNIFEVVKNHEEKLYCVLVDEVQFLKKEHVIQLTQIVDELNIPVMGFGLKNDFQNELFEGSRYMLTYADKIEEMKTICWFCQKKATMNLRVDEQGKPVYTGEQIVIGGNDNYYPVCRKCHKYPPL
;
A
#
# COMPACT_ATOMS: atom_id res chain seq x y z
N ARG A 1 4.31 10.58 12.52
CA ARG A 1 5.12 9.40 12.95
C ARG A 1 5.13 9.35 14.48
N ILE A 2 4.91 8.18 15.05
CA ILE A 2 4.81 7.98 16.51
C ILE A 2 6.15 7.56 17.15
N GLY A 3 7.25 7.58 16.39
CA GLY A 3 8.59 7.27 16.90
C GLY A 3 8.92 5.79 17.09
N LEU A 4 7.97 4.88 16.88
CA LEU A 4 8.24 3.45 16.94
C LEU A 4 9.05 3.00 15.72
N ARG A 5 10.06 2.16 15.97
CA ARG A 5 10.92 1.58 14.93
C ARG A 5 11.05 0.07 15.14
N ARG A 6 11.10 -0.66 14.04
CA ARG A 6 11.38 -2.09 14.02
C ARG A 6 12.22 -2.42 12.79
N ALA A 7 13.15 -3.36 12.95
CA ALA A 7 13.91 -3.87 11.81
C ALA A 7 12.96 -4.58 10.82
N ALA A 8 13.21 -4.39 9.54
CA ALA A 8 12.46 -5.02 8.47
C ALA A 8 13.40 -5.42 7.32
N ILE A 9 13.01 -6.40 6.55
CA ILE A 9 13.71 -6.83 5.33
C ILE A 9 13.12 -6.04 4.17
N ALA A 10 13.95 -5.34 3.41
CA ALA A 10 13.55 -4.64 2.21
C ALA A 10 13.26 -5.62 1.07
N ILE A 11 12.15 -5.42 0.36
CA ILE A 11 11.77 -6.20 -0.81
C ILE A 11 12.06 -5.37 -2.05
N PHE A 12 12.85 -5.93 -2.96
CA PHE A 12 13.17 -5.39 -4.27
C PHE A 12 12.47 -6.20 -5.36
N ASP A 13 12.48 -5.72 -6.60
CA ASP A 13 11.80 -6.37 -7.72
C ASP A 13 12.24 -7.83 -7.93
N GLU A 14 13.52 -8.13 -7.72
CA GLU A 14 14.11 -9.47 -7.85
C GLU A 14 13.99 -10.34 -6.61
N THR A 15 13.48 -9.81 -5.49
CA THR A 15 13.39 -10.56 -4.24
C THR A 15 12.35 -11.67 -4.34
N ASN A 16 12.72 -12.89 -3.97
CA ASN A 16 11.77 -13.97 -3.76
C ASN A 16 11.35 -14.01 -2.28
N ILE A 17 10.15 -13.51 -1.98
CA ILE A 17 9.65 -13.40 -0.61
C ILE A 17 9.45 -14.78 0.02
N PHE A 18 8.99 -15.76 -0.77
CA PHE A 18 8.80 -17.14 -0.28
C PHE A 18 10.13 -17.74 0.21
N GLU A 19 11.21 -17.60 -0.58
CA GLU A 19 12.53 -18.09 -0.18
C GLU A 19 13.08 -17.35 1.05
N VAL A 20 12.86 -16.05 1.15
CA VAL A 20 13.26 -15.26 2.35
C VAL A 20 12.59 -15.80 3.60
N VAL A 21 11.29 -16.08 3.53
CA VAL A 21 10.53 -16.61 4.68
C VAL A 21 10.89 -18.06 4.98
N LYS A 22 10.98 -18.90 3.94
CA LYS A 22 11.31 -20.33 4.07
C LYS A 22 12.68 -20.56 4.70
N ASN A 23 13.66 -19.74 4.33
CA ASN A 23 15.04 -19.87 4.80
C ASN A 23 15.34 -19.06 6.07
N HIS A 24 14.32 -18.48 6.71
CA HIS A 24 14.50 -17.73 7.95
C HIS A 24 14.89 -18.68 9.09
N GLU A 25 15.93 -18.31 9.85
CA GLU A 25 16.50 -19.18 10.87
C GLU A 25 15.56 -19.40 12.08
N GLU A 26 14.81 -18.34 12.43
CA GLU A 26 13.89 -18.40 13.56
C GLU A 26 12.49 -18.82 13.12
N LYS A 27 11.75 -19.46 14.05
CA LYS A 27 10.35 -19.79 13.81
C LYS A 27 9.51 -18.54 13.62
N LEU A 28 8.84 -18.44 12.49
CA LEU A 28 7.92 -17.36 12.18
C LEU A 28 6.47 -17.76 12.49
N TYR A 29 5.74 -16.86 13.14
CA TYR A 29 4.33 -17.04 13.49
C TYR A 29 3.41 -16.23 12.57
N CYS A 30 3.94 -15.22 11.91
CA CYS A 30 3.21 -14.33 11.05
C CYS A 30 4.20 -13.53 10.18
N VAL A 31 3.79 -13.17 8.97
CA VAL A 31 4.51 -12.25 8.09
C VAL A 31 3.67 -10.99 7.93
N LEU A 32 4.26 -9.84 8.25
CA LEU A 32 3.66 -8.52 8.06
C LEU A 32 4.36 -7.84 6.89
N VAL A 33 3.59 -7.38 5.91
CA VAL A 33 4.13 -6.68 4.73
C VAL A 33 3.54 -5.29 4.69
N ASP A 34 4.40 -4.29 4.78
CA ASP A 34 4.00 -2.88 4.63
C ASP A 34 4.14 -2.43 3.18
N GLU A 35 3.36 -1.43 2.80
CA GLU A 35 3.37 -0.82 1.45
C GLU A 35 3.17 -1.86 0.32
N VAL A 36 2.23 -2.80 0.52
CA VAL A 36 1.97 -3.89 -0.46
C VAL A 36 1.55 -3.38 -1.84
N GLN A 37 1.13 -2.13 -1.98
CA GLN A 37 0.80 -1.53 -3.26
C GLN A 37 1.99 -1.50 -4.23
N PHE A 38 3.22 -1.48 -3.72
CA PHE A 38 4.43 -1.47 -4.53
C PHE A 38 4.94 -2.86 -4.94
N LEU A 39 4.29 -3.91 -4.47
CA LEU A 39 4.63 -5.28 -4.87
C LEU A 39 4.26 -5.55 -6.33
N LYS A 40 5.02 -6.45 -6.95
CA LYS A 40 4.68 -7.05 -8.24
C LYS A 40 3.69 -8.21 -8.05
N LYS A 41 3.06 -8.62 -9.14
CA LYS A 41 2.20 -9.81 -9.16
C LYS A 41 2.89 -11.04 -8.57
N GLU A 42 4.13 -11.29 -8.97
CA GLU A 42 4.94 -12.43 -8.53
C GLU A 42 5.12 -12.43 -7.02
N HIS A 43 5.37 -11.27 -6.42
CA HIS A 43 5.48 -11.14 -4.97
C HIS A 43 4.20 -11.54 -4.25
N VAL A 44 3.03 -11.11 -4.76
CA VAL A 44 1.74 -11.46 -4.17
C VAL A 44 1.49 -12.97 -4.28
N ILE A 45 1.83 -13.60 -5.41
CA ILE A 45 1.78 -15.06 -5.56
C ILE A 45 2.68 -15.76 -4.53
N GLN A 46 3.88 -15.24 -4.31
CA GLN A 46 4.79 -15.78 -3.28
C GLN A 46 4.19 -15.65 -1.87
N LEU A 47 3.46 -14.58 -1.56
CA LEU A 47 2.73 -14.44 -0.30
C LEU A 47 1.65 -15.51 -0.14
N THR A 48 0.94 -15.86 -1.21
CA THR A 48 -0.04 -16.97 -1.14
C THR A 48 0.64 -18.31 -0.87
N GLN A 49 1.81 -18.55 -1.48
CA GLN A 49 2.59 -19.78 -1.24
C GLN A 49 3.05 -19.88 0.23
N ILE A 50 3.44 -18.77 0.85
CA ILE A 50 3.80 -18.76 2.28
C ILE A 50 2.62 -19.25 3.14
N VAL A 51 1.41 -18.79 2.85
CA VAL A 51 0.21 -19.21 3.57
C VAL A 51 -0.09 -20.69 3.28
N ASP A 52 -0.13 -21.07 2.02
CA ASP A 52 -0.61 -22.37 1.58
C ASP A 52 0.39 -23.50 1.84
N GLU A 53 1.69 -23.25 1.69
CA GLU A 53 2.73 -24.28 1.78
C GLU A 53 3.46 -24.28 3.13
N LEU A 54 3.65 -23.11 3.76
CA LEU A 54 4.35 -22.99 5.03
C LEU A 54 3.41 -22.86 6.24
N ASN A 55 2.11 -22.70 6.02
CA ASN A 55 1.12 -22.46 7.08
C ASN A 55 1.44 -21.25 7.97
N ILE A 56 1.99 -20.20 7.38
CA ILE A 56 2.31 -18.96 8.08
C ILE A 56 1.33 -17.89 7.63
N PRO A 57 0.53 -17.29 8.54
CA PRO A 57 -0.36 -16.18 8.19
C PRO A 57 0.40 -14.98 7.64
N VAL A 58 -0.16 -14.34 6.62
CA VAL A 58 0.38 -13.12 6.02
C VAL A 58 -0.64 -12.00 6.14
N MET A 59 -0.22 -10.83 6.60
CA MET A 59 -1.02 -9.62 6.61
C MET A 59 -0.31 -8.53 5.80
N GLY A 60 -0.98 -8.04 4.75
CA GLY A 60 -0.49 -6.95 3.92
C GLY A 60 -1.21 -5.64 4.21
N PHE A 61 -0.46 -4.56 4.33
CA PHE A 61 -0.96 -3.21 4.57
C PHE A 61 -0.55 -2.29 3.42
N GLY A 62 -1.46 -1.47 2.92
CA GLY A 62 -1.13 -0.57 1.84
C GLY A 62 -2.30 0.24 1.32
N LEU A 63 -2.02 1.02 0.29
CA LEU A 63 -3.00 1.85 -0.39
C LEU A 63 -3.68 1.06 -1.51
N LYS A 64 -4.98 1.22 -1.65
CA LYS A 64 -5.74 0.58 -2.72
C LYS A 64 -5.43 1.20 -4.08
N ASN A 65 -5.52 2.51 -4.18
CA ASN A 65 -5.41 3.27 -5.42
C ASN A 65 -4.50 4.50 -5.25
N ASP A 66 -3.96 4.95 -6.37
CA ASP A 66 -3.13 6.14 -6.47
C ASP A 66 -3.94 7.46 -6.50
N PHE A 67 -3.26 8.56 -6.74
CA PHE A 67 -3.88 9.90 -6.85
C PHE A 67 -4.71 10.09 -8.12
N GLN A 68 -4.54 9.24 -9.13
CA GLN A 68 -5.33 9.22 -10.36
C GLN A 68 -6.56 8.31 -10.27
N ASN A 69 -6.77 7.66 -9.11
CA ASN A 69 -7.79 6.66 -8.83
C ASN A 69 -7.62 5.33 -9.58
N GLU A 70 -6.40 5.04 -10.03
CA GLU A 70 -6.02 3.76 -10.59
C GLU A 70 -5.47 2.83 -9.50
N LEU A 71 -5.77 1.54 -9.62
CA LEU A 71 -5.21 0.55 -8.69
C LEU A 71 -3.70 0.43 -8.90
N PHE A 72 -2.96 0.35 -7.80
CA PHE A 72 -1.60 -0.13 -7.85
C PHE A 72 -1.54 -1.62 -8.21
N GLU A 73 -0.47 -2.07 -8.86
CA GLU A 73 -0.29 -3.47 -9.24
C GLU A 73 -0.39 -4.41 -8.03
N GLY A 74 0.38 -4.15 -6.98
CA GLY A 74 0.36 -4.97 -5.77
C GLY A 74 -1.03 -5.02 -5.12
N SER A 75 -1.71 -3.89 -5.05
CA SER A 75 -3.07 -3.80 -4.50
C SER A 75 -4.08 -4.59 -5.33
N ARG A 76 -3.98 -4.55 -6.65
CA ARG A 76 -4.82 -5.34 -7.55
C ARG A 76 -4.76 -6.83 -7.20
N TYR A 77 -3.56 -7.36 -7.05
CA TYR A 77 -3.36 -8.78 -6.80
C TYR A 77 -3.62 -9.17 -5.33
N MET A 78 -3.32 -8.27 -4.38
CA MET A 78 -3.73 -8.47 -2.99
C MET A 78 -5.26 -8.57 -2.85
N LEU A 79 -6.01 -7.69 -3.51
CA LEU A 79 -7.49 -7.76 -3.53
C LEU A 79 -8.01 -9.04 -4.22
N THR A 80 -7.27 -9.56 -5.20
CA THR A 80 -7.64 -10.78 -5.93
C THR A 80 -7.45 -12.03 -5.09
N TYR A 81 -6.35 -12.13 -4.36
CA TYR A 81 -5.92 -13.36 -3.68
C TYR A 81 -6.17 -13.38 -2.17
N ALA A 82 -6.48 -12.25 -1.55
CA ALA A 82 -6.68 -12.20 -0.10
C ALA A 82 -7.93 -12.97 0.33
N ASP A 83 -7.81 -13.79 1.37
CA ASP A 83 -8.94 -14.47 2.00
C ASP A 83 -9.83 -13.49 2.77
N LYS A 84 -9.21 -12.44 3.33
CA LYS A 84 -9.88 -11.41 4.09
C LYS A 84 -9.38 -10.02 3.71
N ILE A 85 -10.33 -9.11 3.50
CA ILE A 85 -10.04 -7.71 3.16
C ILE A 85 -10.68 -6.83 4.23
N GLU A 86 -9.87 -5.98 4.83
CA GLU A 86 -10.32 -4.99 5.82
C GLU A 86 -9.97 -3.59 5.35
N GLU A 87 -10.92 -2.68 5.47
CA GLU A 87 -10.69 -1.26 5.21
C GLU A 87 -10.26 -0.55 6.49
N MET A 88 -9.09 0.09 6.45
CA MET A 88 -8.64 1.02 7.48
C MET A 88 -9.28 2.37 7.22
N LYS A 89 -10.31 2.71 7.99
CA LYS A 89 -11.06 3.96 7.80
C LYS A 89 -10.23 5.18 8.12
N THR A 90 -10.28 6.16 7.23
CA THR A 90 -9.62 7.46 7.37
C THR A 90 -10.62 8.58 7.10
N ILE A 91 -10.38 9.75 7.69
CA ILE A 91 -11.24 10.94 7.57
C ILE A 91 -10.70 11.83 6.46
N CYS A 92 -11.61 12.35 5.64
CA CYS A 92 -11.28 13.32 4.60
C CYS A 92 -10.67 14.59 5.19
N TRP A 93 -9.53 14.99 4.66
CA TRP A 93 -8.80 16.17 5.10
C TRP A 93 -9.64 17.45 5.11
N PHE A 94 -10.58 17.60 4.17
CA PHE A 94 -11.34 18.85 3.99
C PHE A 94 -12.75 18.85 4.64
N CYS A 95 -13.47 17.72 4.62
CA CYS A 95 -14.89 17.74 5.00
C CYS A 95 -15.29 16.71 6.06
N GLN A 96 -14.33 16.06 6.69
CA GLN A 96 -14.50 15.07 7.76
C GLN A 96 -15.34 13.83 7.39
N LYS A 97 -15.77 13.68 6.14
CA LYS A 97 -16.39 12.44 5.65
C LYS A 97 -15.31 11.36 5.50
N LYS A 98 -15.74 10.13 5.31
CA LYS A 98 -14.82 9.01 5.01
C LYS A 98 -13.95 9.34 3.81
N ALA A 99 -12.63 9.23 3.96
CA ALA A 99 -11.68 9.33 2.87
C ALA A 99 -11.55 7.97 2.16
N THR A 100 -11.54 8.00 0.84
CA THR A 100 -11.39 6.81 -0.02
C THR A 100 -10.42 7.03 -1.17
N MET A 101 -9.94 8.24 -1.32
CA MET A 101 -9.08 8.73 -2.41
C MET A 101 -7.84 9.40 -1.84
N ASN A 102 -6.81 9.53 -2.67
CA ASN A 102 -5.59 10.25 -2.35
C ASN A 102 -5.46 11.45 -3.30
N LEU A 103 -5.45 12.65 -2.76
CA LEU A 103 -5.23 13.88 -3.53
C LEU A 103 -3.75 14.25 -3.47
N ARG A 104 -3.11 14.33 -4.62
CA ARG A 104 -1.76 14.86 -4.75
C ARG A 104 -1.81 16.37 -4.96
N VAL A 105 -0.96 17.09 -4.27
CA VAL A 105 -0.86 18.56 -4.34
C VAL A 105 0.61 18.94 -4.52
N ASP A 106 0.89 19.77 -5.49
CA ASP A 106 2.25 20.26 -5.78
C ASP A 106 2.75 21.26 -4.71
N GLU A 107 3.98 21.72 -4.89
CA GLU A 107 4.62 22.70 -3.98
C GLU A 107 3.90 24.04 -3.94
N GLN A 108 3.14 24.39 -4.98
CA GLN A 108 2.36 25.63 -5.07
C GLN A 108 0.93 25.47 -4.51
N GLY A 109 0.60 24.29 -3.97
CA GLY A 109 -0.71 24.02 -3.40
C GLY A 109 -1.78 23.67 -4.44
N LYS A 110 -1.41 23.34 -5.69
CA LYS A 110 -2.35 22.97 -6.75
C LYS A 110 -2.57 21.47 -6.83
N PRO A 111 -3.81 21.03 -7.11
CA PRO A 111 -4.10 19.60 -7.31
C PRO A 111 -3.41 19.07 -8.56
N VAL A 112 -2.84 17.87 -8.45
CA VAL A 112 -2.17 17.15 -9.54
C VAL A 112 -2.96 15.87 -9.84
N TYR A 113 -3.42 15.72 -11.07
CA TYR A 113 -4.23 14.56 -11.50
C TYR A 113 -3.56 13.71 -12.58
N THR A 114 -2.38 14.09 -13.03
CA THR A 114 -1.61 13.38 -14.07
C THR A 114 -0.16 13.23 -13.66
N GLY A 115 0.51 12.24 -14.17
CA GLY A 115 1.94 11.98 -13.90
C GLY A 115 2.22 10.54 -13.52
N GLU A 116 3.45 10.27 -13.13
CA GLU A 116 3.90 8.96 -12.71
C GLU A 116 3.15 8.49 -11.45
N GLN A 117 2.75 7.22 -11.44
CA GLN A 117 2.06 6.60 -10.31
C GLN A 117 2.93 6.57 -9.05
N ILE A 118 4.21 6.30 -9.22
CA ILE A 118 5.20 6.21 -8.14
C ILE A 118 6.26 7.28 -8.37
N VAL A 119 6.38 8.22 -7.43
CA VAL A 119 7.42 9.26 -7.44
C VAL A 119 8.24 9.13 -6.17
N ILE A 120 9.53 8.84 -6.34
CA ILE A 120 10.49 8.74 -5.23
C ILE A 120 11.18 10.10 -5.05
N GLY A 121 11.11 10.65 -3.83
CA GLY A 121 11.82 11.87 -3.46
C GLY A 121 11.20 13.19 -3.96
N GLY A 122 9.93 13.18 -4.34
CA GLY A 122 9.19 14.41 -4.65
C GLY A 122 8.76 15.17 -3.40
N ASN A 123 8.58 16.50 -3.53
CA ASN A 123 8.10 17.39 -2.47
C ASN A 123 6.58 17.52 -2.43
N ASP A 124 5.87 16.77 -3.25
CA ASP A 124 4.41 16.81 -3.30
C ASP A 124 3.78 16.26 -2.02
N ASN A 125 2.66 16.82 -1.66
CA ASN A 125 1.87 16.38 -0.52
C ASN A 125 0.71 15.50 -0.98
N TYR A 126 0.40 14.48 -0.19
CA TYR A 126 -0.74 13.60 -0.40
C TYR A 126 -1.72 13.73 0.76
N TYR A 127 -2.98 13.99 0.42
CA TYR A 127 -4.05 14.12 1.41
C TYR A 127 -5.10 13.04 1.22
N PRO A 128 -5.50 12.34 2.31
CA PRO A 128 -6.64 11.45 2.25
C PRO A 128 -7.92 12.27 2.11
N VAL A 129 -8.69 12.02 1.05
CA VAL A 129 -9.90 12.78 0.74
C VAL A 129 -11.07 11.89 0.34
N CYS A 130 -12.29 12.39 0.50
CA CYS A 130 -13.46 11.73 -0.07
C CYS A 130 -13.55 11.99 -1.58
N ARG A 131 -14.35 11.20 -2.30
CA ARG A 131 -14.52 11.31 -3.74
C ARG A 131 -14.91 12.72 -4.22
N LYS A 132 -15.78 13.42 -3.46
CA LYS A 132 -16.18 14.78 -3.78
C LYS A 132 -15.00 15.75 -3.68
N CYS A 133 -14.26 15.72 -2.57
CA CYS A 133 -13.12 16.61 -2.37
C CYS A 133 -11.91 16.26 -3.26
N HIS A 134 -11.80 15.02 -3.76
CA HIS A 134 -10.82 14.68 -4.79
C HIS A 134 -11.14 15.38 -6.11
N LYS A 135 -12.42 15.37 -6.51
CA LYS A 135 -12.85 16.00 -7.77
C LYS A 135 -12.92 17.52 -7.69
N TYR A 136 -13.32 18.05 -6.55
CA TYR A 136 -13.51 19.49 -6.30
C TYR A 136 -12.84 19.86 -4.97
N PRO A 137 -11.51 19.93 -4.92
CA PRO A 137 -10.80 20.25 -3.70
C PRO A 137 -11.03 21.72 -3.33
N PRO A 138 -11.29 22.01 -2.04
CA PRO A 138 -11.42 23.38 -1.54
C PRO A 138 -10.04 23.98 -1.24
N LEU A 139 -9.21 24.10 -2.27
CA LEU A 139 -7.86 24.67 -2.21
C LEU A 139 -7.86 26.08 -2.81
#